data_9e9ef710dfc1a30147b009e2562697d3
#
_entry.id   9e9ef710dfc1a30147b009e2562697d3
#
_cell.length_a   1.000
_cell.length_b   1.000
_cell.length_c   1.000
_cell.angle_alpha   90.00
_cell.angle_beta   90.00
_cell.angle_gamma   90.00
#
_symmetry.space_group_name_H-M   'P 1'
#
loop_
_entity.id
_entity.type
_entity.pdbx_description
1 polymer ?
#
loop_
_entity_poly.entity_id
_entity_poly.type
_entity_poly.pdbx_seq_one_letter_code
_entity_poly.pdbx_strand_id
1 'polypeptide(L)'
;ITKDIIKSWINNFFNYDPNTWEMETTARRIIAWSSNIDLTLEDSEKIYKKKFFMSLIKQSNFLSKNLKSLVYEPGKIICCSAIILSGIMFKENESNFKTGIKELEKIIKNYFDENGFPKSRNPEEVFICIKYLILVREWLKEAQKTVPYFLDEIVRTCGNCYAILSCSNKQFPLFNGATEINHEDYDIFLKNLKYKFSKKNHEVADFIKIKKKKI
;
A
#
# COMPACT_ATOMS: atom_id res chain seq x y z
N ILE A 1 6.57 -23.23 10.25
CA ILE A 1 5.15 -22.83 10.41
C ILE A 1 4.72 -21.91 9.26
N THR A 2 5.32 -20.72 9.06
CA THR A 2 4.90 -19.78 7.99
C THR A 2 4.98 -20.40 6.60
N LYS A 3 6.10 -21.07 6.28
CA LYS A 3 6.33 -21.78 5.02
C LYS A 3 5.26 -22.86 4.77
N ASP A 4 4.89 -23.62 5.79
CA ASP A 4 3.91 -24.69 5.65
C ASP A 4 2.50 -24.17 5.39
N ILE A 5 2.14 -23.04 6.02
CA ILE A 5 0.87 -22.35 5.77
C ILE A 5 0.81 -21.88 4.30
N ILE A 6 1.87 -21.23 3.81
CA ILE A 6 1.92 -20.76 2.42
C ILE A 6 1.89 -21.94 1.43
N LYS A 7 2.64 -23.02 1.72
CA LYS A 7 2.64 -24.23 0.90
C LYS A 7 1.27 -24.88 0.85
N SER A 8 0.59 -24.97 1.99
CA SER A 8 -0.79 -25.48 2.08
C SER A 8 -1.75 -24.59 1.29
N TRP A 9 -1.67 -23.27 1.46
CA TRP A 9 -2.50 -22.34 0.71
C TRP A 9 -2.31 -22.49 -0.81
N ILE A 10 -1.05 -22.53 -1.29
CA ILE A 10 -0.74 -22.70 -2.71
C ILE A 10 -1.29 -24.03 -3.24
N ASN A 11 -1.22 -25.11 -2.45
CA ASN A 11 -1.72 -26.40 -2.89
C ASN A 11 -3.24 -26.43 -3.04
N ASN A 12 -3.97 -25.73 -2.19
CA ASN A 12 -5.43 -25.74 -2.19
C ASN A 12 -6.04 -24.64 -3.09
N PHE A 13 -5.40 -23.46 -3.19
CA PHE A 13 -5.96 -22.26 -3.80
C PHE A 13 -5.06 -21.66 -4.90
N PHE A 14 -4.27 -22.49 -5.57
CA PHE A 14 -3.43 -22.05 -6.69
C PHE A 14 -4.25 -21.51 -7.87
N ASN A 15 -5.45 -22.02 -8.07
CA ASN A 15 -6.41 -21.49 -9.04
C ASN A 15 -7.35 -20.50 -8.38
N TYR A 16 -7.99 -19.67 -9.19
CA TYR A 16 -8.97 -18.70 -8.73
C TYR A 16 -10.07 -19.39 -7.90
N ASP A 17 -10.32 -18.84 -6.75
CA ASP A 17 -11.41 -19.18 -5.85
C ASP A 17 -12.02 -17.91 -5.29
N PRO A 18 -13.34 -17.67 -5.43
CA PRO A 18 -13.97 -16.41 -5.07
C PRO A 18 -13.87 -16.06 -3.58
N ASN A 19 -13.76 -17.07 -2.71
CA ASN A 19 -13.71 -16.86 -1.26
C ASN A 19 -12.30 -16.49 -0.77
N THR A 20 -11.25 -16.87 -1.52
CA THR A 20 -9.85 -16.68 -1.10
C THR A 20 -9.10 -15.68 -1.96
N TRP A 21 -9.65 -15.30 -3.12
CA TRP A 21 -9.05 -14.34 -4.07
C TRP A 21 -9.75 -12.98 -4.07
N GLU A 22 -10.33 -12.58 -2.92
CA GLU A 22 -10.78 -11.19 -2.75
C GLU A 22 -9.60 -10.24 -3.03
N MET A 23 -9.87 -9.12 -3.72
CA MET A 23 -8.83 -8.31 -4.36
C MET A 23 -7.84 -7.70 -3.36
N GLU A 24 -8.31 -7.04 -2.30
CA GLU A 24 -7.41 -6.45 -1.30
C GLU A 24 -6.61 -7.51 -0.55
N THR A 25 -7.27 -8.61 -0.15
CA THR A 25 -6.63 -9.74 0.53
C THR A 25 -5.55 -10.35 -0.37
N THR A 26 -5.83 -10.49 -1.67
CA THR A 26 -4.87 -10.98 -2.65
C THR A 26 -3.69 -10.02 -2.81
N ALA A 27 -3.94 -8.72 -2.87
CA ALA A 27 -2.89 -7.71 -2.95
C ALA A 27 -1.99 -7.71 -1.71
N ARG A 28 -2.58 -7.73 -0.51
CA ARG A 28 -1.85 -7.81 0.76
C ARG A 28 -1.03 -9.09 0.85
N ARG A 29 -1.54 -10.21 0.36
CA ARG A 29 -0.84 -11.50 0.29
C ARG A 29 0.37 -11.44 -0.64
N ILE A 30 0.22 -10.87 -1.84
CA ILE A 30 1.35 -10.68 -2.77
C ILE A 30 2.44 -9.86 -2.09
N ILE A 31 2.08 -8.72 -1.48
CA ILE A 31 3.03 -7.86 -0.79
C ILE A 31 3.72 -8.59 0.35
N ALA A 32 2.96 -9.25 1.22
CA ALA A 32 3.51 -9.97 2.37
C ALA A 32 4.45 -11.12 1.96
N TRP A 33 4.06 -11.92 0.97
CA TRP A 33 4.91 -13.03 0.51
C TRP A 33 6.15 -12.54 -0.20
N SER A 34 6.04 -11.47 -0.99
CA SER A 34 7.18 -10.88 -1.70
C SER A 34 8.17 -10.20 -0.77
N SER A 35 7.69 -9.51 0.27
CA SER A 35 8.55 -8.83 1.25
C SER A 35 9.26 -9.81 2.22
N ASN A 36 8.84 -11.08 2.27
CA ASN A 36 9.39 -12.09 3.17
C ASN A 36 9.87 -13.34 2.40
N ILE A 37 10.41 -13.14 1.20
CA ILE A 37 10.85 -14.22 0.31
C ILE A 37 11.88 -15.12 1.00
N ASP A 38 12.86 -14.56 1.68
CA ASP A 38 13.93 -15.30 2.33
C ASP A 38 13.35 -16.27 3.37
N LEU A 39 12.42 -15.79 4.22
CA LEU A 39 11.75 -16.63 5.22
C LEU A 39 10.89 -17.75 4.60
N THR A 40 10.36 -17.52 3.39
CA THR A 40 9.44 -18.46 2.74
C THR A 40 10.14 -19.47 1.85
N LEU A 41 11.29 -19.09 1.28
CA LEU A 41 12.01 -19.91 0.28
C LEU A 41 13.35 -20.45 0.75
N GLU A 42 13.84 -20.04 1.95
CA GLU A 42 15.06 -20.63 2.52
C GLU A 42 14.92 -22.16 2.60
N ASP A 43 15.96 -22.88 2.18
CA ASP A 43 16.02 -24.36 2.14
C ASP A 43 14.83 -25.05 1.43
N SER A 44 14.22 -24.36 0.47
CA SER A 44 13.07 -24.89 -0.27
C SER A 44 13.49 -25.61 -1.53
N GLU A 45 12.77 -26.69 -1.85
CA GLU A 45 12.93 -27.42 -3.11
C GLU A 45 12.63 -26.55 -4.34
N LYS A 46 13.34 -26.78 -5.44
CA LYS A 46 13.16 -26.04 -6.71
C LYS A 46 11.71 -26.06 -7.21
N ILE A 47 11.02 -27.19 -7.03
CA ILE A 47 9.62 -27.36 -7.44
C ILE A 47 8.71 -26.41 -6.67
N TYR A 48 8.90 -26.32 -5.33
CA TYR A 48 8.13 -25.40 -4.52
C TYR A 48 8.41 -23.94 -4.87
N LYS A 49 9.69 -23.56 -5.04
CA LYS A 49 10.09 -22.20 -5.46
C LYS A 49 9.40 -21.80 -6.75
N LYS A 50 9.42 -22.68 -7.77
CA LYS A 50 8.73 -22.43 -9.04
C LYS A 50 7.22 -22.22 -8.83
N LYS A 51 6.57 -23.08 -8.04
CA LYS A 51 5.12 -23.01 -7.78
C LYS A 51 4.75 -21.72 -7.01
N PHE A 52 5.58 -21.32 -6.06
CA PHE A 52 5.43 -20.06 -5.31
C PHE A 52 5.46 -18.83 -6.23
N PHE A 53 6.49 -18.72 -7.08
CA PHE A 53 6.59 -17.58 -8.02
C PHE A 53 5.44 -17.59 -9.06
N MET A 54 5.09 -18.75 -9.60
CA MET A 54 3.93 -18.86 -10.48
C MET A 54 2.62 -18.43 -9.81
N SER A 55 2.46 -18.72 -8.53
CA SER A 55 1.30 -18.28 -7.74
C SER A 55 1.26 -16.75 -7.62
N LEU A 56 2.39 -16.09 -7.31
CA LEU A 56 2.48 -14.63 -7.26
C LEU A 56 2.14 -13.96 -8.60
N ILE A 57 2.72 -14.47 -9.69
CA ILE A 57 2.45 -13.97 -11.05
C ILE A 57 0.96 -14.10 -11.39
N LYS A 58 0.36 -15.26 -11.08
CA LYS A 58 -1.04 -15.53 -11.35
C LYS A 58 -1.98 -14.60 -10.59
N GLN A 59 -1.70 -14.39 -9.31
CA GLN A 59 -2.45 -13.47 -8.45
C GLN A 59 -2.31 -12.01 -8.94
N SER A 60 -1.11 -11.59 -9.32
CA SER A 60 -0.87 -10.24 -9.86
C SER A 60 -1.63 -10.02 -11.18
N ASN A 61 -1.65 -11.01 -12.07
CA ASN A 61 -2.40 -10.95 -13.31
C ASN A 61 -3.92 -10.89 -13.07
N PHE A 62 -4.40 -11.61 -12.06
CA PHE A 62 -5.80 -11.51 -11.63
C PHE A 62 -6.14 -10.07 -11.17
N LEU A 63 -5.32 -9.47 -10.30
CA LEU A 63 -5.52 -8.09 -9.85
C LEU A 63 -5.52 -7.10 -11.02
N SER A 64 -4.53 -7.20 -11.92
CA SER A 64 -4.39 -6.31 -13.07
C SER A 64 -5.61 -6.34 -14.00
N LYS A 65 -6.19 -7.53 -14.21
CA LYS A 65 -7.38 -7.70 -15.05
C LYS A 65 -8.66 -7.17 -14.41
N ASN A 66 -8.77 -7.27 -13.08
CA ASN A 66 -10.00 -6.95 -12.35
C ASN A 66 -9.96 -5.60 -11.62
N LEU A 67 -8.85 -4.85 -11.68
CA LEU A 67 -8.67 -3.61 -10.92
C LEU A 67 -9.80 -2.59 -11.10
N LYS A 68 -10.37 -2.51 -12.31
CA LYS A 68 -11.44 -1.56 -12.63
C LYS A 68 -12.79 -1.91 -11.98
N SER A 69 -13.00 -3.16 -11.58
CA SER A 69 -14.25 -3.58 -10.91
C SER A 69 -14.28 -3.20 -9.43
N LEU A 70 -13.13 -2.89 -8.82
CA LEU A 70 -13.08 -2.44 -7.44
C LEU A 70 -13.60 -1.00 -7.33
N VAL A 71 -14.49 -0.74 -6.38
CA VAL A 71 -15.07 0.59 -6.15
C VAL A 71 -14.28 1.36 -5.10
N TYR A 72 -13.82 0.69 -4.05
CA TYR A 72 -13.11 1.29 -2.93
C TYR A 72 -11.72 1.77 -3.33
N GLU A 73 -11.50 3.08 -3.35
CA GLU A 73 -10.27 3.70 -3.86
C GLU A 73 -9.00 3.34 -3.06
N PRO A 74 -8.98 3.30 -1.71
CA PRO A 74 -7.81 2.82 -0.98
C PRO A 74 -7.46 1.36 -1.34
N GLY A 75 -8.46 0.52 -1.55
CA GLY A 75 -8.27 -0.86 -2.03
C GLY A 75 -7.61 -0.91 -3.40
N LYS A 76 -7.98 0.01 -4.32
CA LYS A 76 -7.29 0.13 -5.62
C LYS A 76 -5.82 0.50 -5.46
N ILE A 77 -5.48 1.41 -4.53
CA ILE A 77 -4.08 1.77 -4.24
C ILE A 77 -3.31 0.56 -3.75
N ILE A 78 -3.89 -0.24 -2.85
CA ILE A 78 -3.27 -1.49 -2.36
C ILE A 78 -3.04 -2.47 -3.52
N CYS A 79 -4.04 -2.65 -4.39
CA CYS A 79 -3.94 -3.51 -5.57
C CYS A 79 -2.86 -3.02 -6.56
N CYS A 80 -2.83 -1.71 -6.86
CA CYS A 80 -1.78 -1.12 -7.70
C CYS A 80 -0.39 -1.36 -7.11
N SER A 81 -0.23 -1.22 -5.78
CA SER A 81 1.05 -1.47 -5.10
C SER A 81 1.53 -2.90 -5.30
N ALA A 82 0.63 -3.89 -5.17
CA ALA A 82 0.95 -5.30 -5.41
C ALA A 82 1.29 -5.59 -6.88
N ILE A 83 0.56 -4.98 -7.81
CA ILE A 83 0.80 -5.11 -9.26
C ILE A 83 2.16 -4.51 -9.64
N ILE A 84 2.50 -3.33 -9.10
CA ILE A 84 3.79 -2.66 -9.32
C ILE A 84 4.93 -3.51 -8.76
N LEU A 85 4.82 -3.99 -7.50
CA LEU A 85 5.83 -4.84 -6.88
C LEU A 85 6.08 -6.10 -7.71
N SER A 86 5.02 -6.79 -8.13
CA SER A 86 5.14 -7.98 -9.00
C SER A 86 5.82 -7.65 -10.33
N GLY A 87 5.51 -6.50 -10.93
CA GLY A 87 6.14 -6.06 -12.19
C GLY A 87 7.60 -5.61 -12.02
N ILE A 88 8.04 -5.25 -10.80
CA ILE A 88 9.44 -5.02 -10.46
C ILE A 88 10.19 -6.36 -10.33
N MET A 89 9.57 -7.34 -9.69
CA MET A 89 10.20 -8.63 -9.37
C MET A 89 10.30 -9.58 -10.56
N PHE A 90 9.33 -9.56 -11.46
CA PHE A 90 9.21 -10.54 -12.55
C PHE A 90 9.22 -9.86 -13.92
N LYS A 91 10.18 -10.24 -14.77
CA LYS A 91 10.28 -9.70 -16.15
C LYS A 91 9.03 -10.01 -16.97
N GLU A 92 8.40 -11.15 -16.74
CA GLU A 92 7.16 -11.57 -17.39
C GLU A 92 5.98 -10.63 -17.06
N ASN A 93 6.08 -9.86 -15.97
CA ASN A 93 5.07 -8.94 -15.50
C ASN A 93 5.42 -7.45 -15.78
N GLU A 94 6.34 -7.14 -16.68
CA GLU A 94 6.69 -5.75 -17.02
C GLU A 94 5.48 -4.93 -17.50
N SER A 95 4.55 -5.55 -18.21
CA SER A 95 3.29 -4.93 -18.60
C SER A 95 2.42 -4.54 -17.39
N ASN A 96 2.43 -5.37 -16.34
CA ASN A 96 1.75 -5.07 -15.08
C ASN A 96 2.39 -3.87 -14.38
N PHE A 97 3.72 -3.75 -14.39
CA PHE A 97 4.40 -2.57 -13.86
C PHE A 97 3.89 -1.28 -14.51
N LYS A 98 3.88 -1.23 -15.84
CA LYS A 98 3.39 -0.05 -16.58
C LYS A 98 1.92 0.24 -16.30
N THR A 99 1.09 -0.80 -16.25
CA THR A 99 -0.34 -0.69 -15.91
C THR A 99 -0.53 -0.18 -14.49
N GLY A 100 0.18 -0.75 -13.51
CA GLY A 100 0.10 -0.37 -12.10
C GLY A 100 0.46 1.10 -11.88
N ILE A 101 1.56 1.59 -12.47
CA ILE A 101 1.96 3.00 -12.37
C ILE A 101 0.91 3.92 -12.99
N LYS A 102 0.41 3.61 -14.18
CA LYS A 102 -0.61 4.41 -14.88
C LYS A 102 -1.93 4.49 -14.12
N GLU A 103 -2.42 3.36 -13.62
CA GLU A 103 -3.67 3.35 -12.86
C GLU A 103 -3.50 4.02 -11.50
N LEU A 104 -2.35 3.86 -10.83
CA LEU A 104 -2.04 4.55 -9.58
C LEU A 104 -2.07 6.07 -9.77
N GLU A 105 -1.43 6.59 -10.82
CA GLU A 105 -1.47 8.03 -11.15
C GLU A 105 -2.89 8.53 -11.35
N LYS A 106 -3.71 7.77 -12.09
CA LYS A 106 -5.11 8.12 -12.33
C LYS A 106 -5.93 8.15 -11.04
N ILE A 107 -5.73 7.17 -10.15
CA ILE A 107 -6.41 7.11 -8.86
C ILE A 107 -6.01 8.32 -8.02
N ILE A 108 -4.73 8.61 -7.91
CA ILE A 108 -4.23 9.75 -7.13
C ILE A 108 -4.86 11.06 -7.60
N LYS A 109 -4.86 11.34 -8.91
CA LYS A 109 -5.46 12.56 -9.48
C LYS A 109 -6.96 12.70 -9.19
N ASN A 110 -7.68 11.59 -9.11
CA ASN A 110 -9.14 11.61 -8.94
C ASN A 110 -9.58 11.57 -7.47
N TYR A 111 -8.78 10.92 -6.62
CA TYR A 111 -9.19 10.60 -5.25
C TYR A 111 -8.67 11.59 -4.20
N PHE A 112 -7.51 12.20 -4.42
CA PHE A 112 -6.95 13.19 -3.49
C PHE A 112 -7.30 14.62 -3.94
N ASP A 113 -7.36 15.53 -2.99
CA ASP A 113 -7.39 16.95 -3.24
C ASP A 113 -5.96 17.51 -3.43
N GLU A 114 -5.85 18.81 -3.67
CA GLU A 114 -4.57 19.51 -3.88
C GLU A 114 -3.64 19.46 -2.65
N ASN A 115 -4.19 19.28 -1.46
CA ASN A 115 -3.44 19.16 -0.21
C ASN A 115 -3.01 17.71 0.09
N GLY A 116 -3.43 16.75 -0.74
CA GLY A 116 -3.14 15.33 -0.54
C GLY A 116 -4.06 14.65 0.45
N PHE A 117 -5.25 15.21 0.73
CA PHE A 117 -6.26 14.59 1.56
C PHE A 117 -7.25 13.80 0.70
N PRO A 118 -7.66 12.57 1.10
CA PRO A 118 -8.71 11.85 0.40
C PRO A 118 -10.02 12.63 0.35
N LYS A 119 -10.71 12.61 -0.79
CA LYS A 119 -12.01 13.30 -0.97
C LYS A 119 -13.11 12.78 -0.06
N SER A 120 -13.00 11.55 0.43
CA SER A 120 -13.86 10.97 1.47
C SER A 120 -13.81 11.72 2.80
N ARG A 121 -12.73 12.48 3.04
CA ARG A 121 -12.43 13.13 4.31
C ARG A 121 -12.28 12.16 5.49
N ASN A 122 -11.99 10.89 5.21
CA ASN A 122 -11.77 9.86 6.23
C ASN A 122 -10.28 9.81 6.63
N PRO A 123 -9.92 10.09 7.91
CA PRO A 123 -8.53 10.04 8.38
C PRO A 123 -7.88 8.66 8.28
N GLU A 124 -8.66 7.58 8.43
CA GLU A 124 -8.15 6.21 8.28
C GLU A 124 -7.62 5.96 6.88
N GLU A 125 -8.28 6.50 5.86
CA GLU A 125 -7.84 6.36 4.47
C GLU A 125 -6.54 7.09 4.18
N VAL A 126 -6.25 8.22 4.87
CA VAL A 126 -4.92 8.88 4.83
C VAL A 126 -3.84 7.90 5.31
N PHE A 127 -4.09 7.22 6.43
CA PHE A 127 -3.16 6.25 6.99
C PHE A 127 -2.93 5.06 6.06
N ILE A 128 -4.01 4.47 5.54
CA ILE A 128 -3.94 3.34 4.60
C ILE A 128 -3.16 3.74 3.34
N CYS A 129 -3.56 4.85 2.71
CA CYS A 129 -2.98 5.28 1.46
C CYS A 129 -1.49 5.61 1.59
N ILE A 130 -1.10 6.42 2.58
CA ILE A 130 0.29 6.87 2.72
C ILE A 130 1.24 5.69 2.95
N LYS A 131 0.81 4.65 3.67
CA LYS A 131 1.58 3.44 3.88
C LYS A 131 1.97 2.77 2.56
N TYR A 132 1.00 2.54 1.68
CA TYR A 132 1.24 1.84 0.42
C TYR A 132 1.95 2.71 -0.62
N LEU A 133 1.68 4.01 -0.64
CA LEU A 133 2.40 4.96 -1.49
C LEU A 133 3.89 5.03 -1.15
N ILE A 134 4.23 5.04 0.14
CA ILE A 134 5.63 4.97 0.59
C ILE A 134 6.25 3.64 0.18
N LEU A 135 5.57 2.51 0.37
CA LEU A 135 6.11 1.20 -0.04
C LEU A 135 6.44 1.18 -1.53
N VAL A 136 5.54 1.64 -2.40
CA VAL A 136 5.80 1.71 -3.85
C VAL A 136 7.02 2.58 -4.14
N ARG A 137 7.12 3.74 -3.48
CA ARG A 137 8.25 4.66 -3.65
C ARG A 137 9.59 4.01 -3.28
N GLU A 138 9.64 3.33 -2.14
CA GLU A 138 10.87 2.67 -1.69
C GLU A 138 11.23 1.47 -2.58
N TRP A 139 10.29 0.64 -3.01
CA TRP A 139 10.54 -0.44 -3.95
C TRP A 139 11.09 0.05 -5.30
N LEU A 140 10.60 1.20 -5.79
CA LEU A 140 11.16 1.81 -7.01
C LEU A 140 12.61 2.22 -6.82
N LYS A 141 12.95 2.82 -5.67
CA LYS A 141 14.34 3.20 -5.35
C LYS A 141 15.25 1.98 -5.21
N GLU A 142 14.82 0.96 -4.47
CA GLU A 142 15.57 -0.29 -4.29
C GLU A 142 15.84 -0.99 -5.63
N ALA A 143 14.85 -0.95 -6.53
CA ALA A 143 14.98 -1.48 -7.89
C ALA A 143 15.73 -0.55 -8.86
N GLN A 144 16.27 0.57 -8.38
CA GLN A 144 16.96 1.58 -9.19
C GLN A 144 16.11 2.12 -10.35
N LYS A 145 14.79 2.18 -10.15
CA LYS A 145 13.84 2.76 -11.12
C LYS A 145 13.54 4.21 -10.76
N THR A 146 13.29 5.01 -11.80
CA THR A 146 12.86 6.41 -11.60
C THR A 146 11.55 6.46 -10.82
N VAL A 147 11.53 7.22 -9.73
CA VAL A 147 10.30 7.54 -9.00
C VAL A 147 9.52 8.59 -9.78
N PRO A 148 8.26 8.34 -10.21
CA PRO A 148 7.47 9.34 -10.90
C PRO A 148 7.19 10.55 -10.01
N TYR A 149 7.18 11.77 -10.60
CA TYR A 149 6.95 13.00 -9.86
C TYR A 149 5.64 13.00 -9.07
N PHE A 150 4.55 12.50 -9.66
CA PHE A 150 3.26 12.43 -8.98
C PHE A 150 3.31 11.61 -7.69
N LEU A 151 4.15 10.56 -7.64
CA LEU A 151 4.31 9.71 -6.46
C LEU A 151 5.10 10.42 -5.36
N ASP A 152 6.18 11.13 -5.70
CA ASP A 152 6.92 11.95 -4.74
C ASP A 152 6.03 13.05 -4.15
N GLU A 153 5.23 13.69 -5.00
CA GLU A 153 4.32 14.75 -4.59
C GLU A 153 3.23 14.25 -3.65
N ILE A 154 2.51 13.17 -4.00
CA ILE A 154 1.46 12.64 -3.14
C ILE A 154 2.01 12.07 -1.84
N VAL A 155 3.17 11.43 -1.83
CA VAL A 155 3.82 10.97 -0.60
C VAL A 155 4.13 12.17 0.32
N ARG A 156 4.58 13.29 -0.22
CA ARG A 156 4.85 14.50 0.55
C ARG A 156 3.56 15.12 1.09
N THR A 157 2.55 15.34 0.25
CA THR A 157 1.31 16.03 0.64
C THR A 157 0.45 15.17 1.56
N CYS A 158 0.16 13.94 1.21
CA CYS A 158 -0.58 12.99 2.05
C CYS A 158 0.17 12.69 3.36
N GLY A 159 1.50 12.63 3.34
CA GLY A 159 2.33 12.51 4.53
C GLY A 159 2.22 13.71 5.47
N ASN A 160 2.12 14.93 4.92
CA ASN A 160 1.86 16.13 5.73
C ASN A 160 0.46 16.05 6.37
N CYS A 161 -0.56 15.58 5.63
CA CYS A 161 -1.89 15.33 6.19
C CYS A 161 -1.83 14.34 7.34
N TYR A 162 -1.12 13.21 7.17
CA TYR A 162 -0.90 12.24 8.25
C TYR A 162 -0.26 12.90 9.48
N ALA A 163 0.79 13.70 9.30
CA ALA A 163 1.50 14.36 10.41
C ALA A 163 0.64 15.39 11.13
N ILE A 164 -0.27 16.06 10.44
CA ILE A 164 -1.21 17.04 11.04
C ILE A 164 -2.30 16.31 11.82
N LEU A 165 -2.86 15.23 11.27
CA LEU A 165 -3.89 14.41 11.91
C LEU A 165 -3.35 13.66 13.13
N SER A 166 -2.10 13.22 13.09
CA SER A 166 -1.45 12.54 14.23
C SER A 166 -1.37 13.48 15.44
N CYS A 167 -2.15 13.18 16.47
CA CYS A 167 -2.20 13.95 17.69
C CYS A 167 -1.02 13.62 18.63
N SER A 168 -0.70 14.55 19.55
CA SER A 168 0.38 14.37 20.54
C SER A 168 0.14 13.20 21.51
N ASN A 169 -1.11 12.81 21.71
CA ASN A 169 -1.53 11.66 22.52
C ASN A 169 -1.61 10.34 21.74
N LYS A 170 -1.03 10.30 20.53
CA LYS A 170 -1.03 9.14 19.62
C LYS A 170 -2.43 8.68 19.18
N GLN A 171 -3.43 9.53 19.27
CA GLN A 171 -4.77 9.27 18.76
C GLN A 171 -4.95 9.92 17.40
N PHE A 172 -5.67 9.24 16.52
CA PHE A 172 -6.16 9.78 15.26
C PHE A 172 -7.59 10.27 15.44
N PRO A 173 -7.99 11.36 14.78
CA PRO A 173 -9.35 11.84 14.88
C PRO A 173 -10.31 10.85 14.21
N LEU A 174 -11.45 10.59 14.87
CA LEU A 174 -12.47 9.64 14.40
C LEU A 174 -13.65 10.44 13.83
N PHE A 175 -13.65 10.65 12.52
CA PHE A 175 -14.76 11.25 11.78
C PHE A 175 -14.88 10.63 10.39
N ASN A 176 -16.00 10.87 9.72
CA ASN A 176 -16.31 10.35 8.39
C ASN A 176 -16.10 8.84 8.22
N GLY A 177 -16.47 8.06 9.24
CA GLY A 177 -16.38 6.60 9.21
C GLY A 177 -15.01 6.02 9.56
N ALA A 178 -14.06 6.85 10.03
CA ALA A 178 -12.78 6.33 10.52
C ALA A 178 -12.96 5.45 11.75
N THR A 179 -12.23 4.35 11.78
CA THR A 179 -12.12 3.46 12.95
C THR A 179 -10.84 3.75 13.74
N GLU A 180 -10.74 3.19 14.93
CA GLU A 180 -9.53 3.35 15.75
C GLU A 180 -8.33 2.65 15.08
N ILE A 181 -7.24 3.38 14.93
CA ILE A 181 -6.02 2.92 14.25
C ILE A 181 -4.89 2.84 15.26
N ASN A 182 -4.27 1.66 15.37
CA ASN A 182 -2.96 1.55 16.00
C ASN A 182 -1.88 2.00 15.01
N HIS A 183 -1.32 3.18 15.22
CA HIS A 183 -0.31 3.75 14.34
C HIS A 183 1.12 3.70 14.90
N GLU A 184 1.35 3.08 16.06
CA GLU A 184 2.67 3.01 16.68
C GLU A 184 3.69 2.28 15.79
N ASP A 185 3.31 1.13 15.23
CA ASP A 185 4.16 0.37 14.30
C ASP A 185 4.46 1.18 13.04
N TYR A 186 3.50 2.00 12.61
CA TYR A 186 3.68 2.85 11.44
C TYR A 186 4.62 4.02 11.70
N ASP A 187 4.56 4.63 12.88
CA ASP A 187 5.51 5.67 13.29
C ASP A 187 6.95 5.11 13.35
N ILE A 188 7.11 3.86 13.82
CA ILE A 188 8.39 3.14 13.79
C ILE A 188 8.84 2.93 12.33
N PHE A 189 7.95 2.47 11.45
CA PHE A 189 8.21 2.29 10.02
C PHE A 189 8.68 3.60 9.36
N LEU A 190 7.97 4.71 9.58
CA LEU A 190 8.35 6.03 9.06
C LEU A 190 9.73 6.47 9.57
N LYS A 191 10.01 6.26 10.85
CA LYS A 191 11.30 6.59 11.48
C LYS A 191 12.44 5.77 10.87
N ASN A 192 12.25 4.47 10.67
CA ASN A 192 13.24 3.58 10.08
C ASN A 192 13.57 3.99 8.63
N LEU A 193 12.57 4.40 7.87
CA LEU A 193 12.73 4.91 6.51
C LEU A 193 13.15 6.39 6.45
N LYS A 194 13.36 7.03 7.61
CA LYS A 194 13.76 8.45 7.75
C LYS A 194 12.77 9.44 7.13
N TYR A 195 11.48 9.09 7.06
CA TYR A 195 10.45 10.01 6.62
C TYR A 195 10.17 11.06 7.69
N LYS A 196 10.18 12.34 7.26
CA LYS A 196 9.83 13.48 8.10
C LYS A 196 8.82 14.35 7.36
N PHE A 197 7.60 14.37 7.87
CA PHE A 197 6.52 15.18 7.30
C PHE A 197 6.34 16.51 8.05
N SER A 198 5.91 17.54 7.33
CA SER A 198 5.73 18.87 7.89
C SER A 198 4.40 18.96 8.66
N LYS A 199 4.46 19.58 9.86
CA LYS A 199 3.27 19.94 10.66
C LYS A 199 2.93 21.43 10.56
N LYS A 200 3.52 22.15 9.59
CA LYS A 200 3.42 23.62 9.53
C LYS A 200 2.04 24.13 9.12
N ASN A 201 1.32 23.39 8.29
CA ASN A 201 -0.03 23.75 7.90
C ASN A 201 -1.00 23.26 8.99
N HIS A 202 -1.59 24.20 9.73
CA HIS A 202 -2.61 23.88 10.74
C HIS A 202 -3.99 23.60 10.13
N GLU A 203 -4.15 23.89 8.85
CA GLU A 203 -5.38 23.71 8.08
C GLU A 203 -5.13 22.67 6.99
N VAL A 204 -5.91 21.61 6.98
CA VAL A 204 -5.91 20.56 5.96
C VAL A 204 -7.35 20.17 5.68
N ALA A 205 -7.75 20.24 4.42
CA ALA A 205 -9.06 19.79 3.97
C ALA A 205 -10.22 20.43 4.76
N ASP A 206 -10.13 21.74 5.01
CA ASP A 206 -11.08 22.54 5.81
C ASP A 206 -11.14 22.18 7.31
N PHE A 207 -10.18 21.40 7.80
CA PHE A 207 -10.00 21.13 9.23
C PHE A 207 -8.90 22.01 9.83
N ILE A 208 -9.20 22.66 10.95
CA ILE A 208 -8.24 23.47 11.69
C ILE A 208 -7.86 22.73 12.97
N LYS A 209 -6.56 22.47 13.14
CA LYS A 209 -6.03 21.90 14.39
C LYS A 209 -5.71 23.02 15.38
N ILE A 210 -6.56 23.19 16.39
CA ILE A 210 -6.34 24.16 17.46
C ILE A 210 -5.58 23.48 18.61
N LYS A 211 -4.35 23.94 18.90
CA LYS A 211 -3.62 23.54 20.11
C LYS A 211 -4.06 24.45 21.27
N LYS A 212 -4.81 23.90 22.21
CA LYS A 212 -5.07 24.59 23.47
C LYS A 212 -3.75 24.62 24.27
N LYS A 213 -3.18 25.81 24.53
CA LYS A 213 -2.10 25.94 25.52
C LYS A 213 -2.67 25.53 26.88
N LYS A 214 -2.03 24.58 27.56
CA LYS A 214 -2.29 24.38 28.98
C LYS A 214 -1.92 25.69 29.67
N ILE A 215 -2.90 26.34 30.28
CA ILE A 215 -2.71 27.45 31.24
C ILE A 215 -2.10 26.86 32.47
#